data_6cff8e4906baca915c9ac408c349a6f1
#
_entry.id   6cff8e4906baca915c9ac408c349a6f1
#
_cell.length_a   1.000
_cell.length_b   1.000
_cell.length_c   1.000
_cell.angle_alpha   90.00
_cell.angle_beta   90.00
_cell.angle_gamma   90.00
#
_symmetry.space_group_name_H-M   'P 1'
#
loop_
_entity.id
_entity.type
_entity.pdbx_description
1 polymer ?
#
loop_
_entity_poly.entity_id
_entity_poly.type
_entity_poly.pdbx_seq_one_letter_code
_entity_poly.pdbx_strand_id
1 'polypeptide(L)'
;MPGSLNHQKGENMKIDRSYLGNQNTYAENNPKCIVVHNTDNFAAGADARAHARAQHDGNFQNISAHYYVDDGDTAYQAAPHSRGCWHVGINYGGKNLFQQYGNKNSIGVEMCVQAGYNYEKAFENTAVLVREIMRETGIPLE
;
A
#
# COMPACT_ATOMS: atom_id res chain seq x y z
N MET A 1 31.76 1.61 2.18
CA MET A 1 30.99 2.84 2.40
C MET A 1 30.21 2.75 3.68
N PRO A 2 30.62 3.49 4.69
CA PRO A 2 29.90 3.44 5.96
C PRO A 2 28.42 3.82 5.82
N GLY A 3 28.12 4.75 4.94
CA GLY A 3 26.74 5.19 4.71
C GLY A 3 25.82 4.09 4.18
N SER A 4 26.34 3.16 3.39
CA SER A 4 25.50 2.09 2.84
C SER A 4 25.07 1.10 3.93
N LEU A 5 25.91 0.86 4.91
CA LEU A 5 25.54 -0.01 6.02
C LEU A 5 24.45 0.62 6.88
N ASN A 6 24.52 1.92 7.09
CA ASN A 6 23.51 2.63 7.86
C ASN A 6 22.17 2.66 7.12
N HIS A 7 22.19 2.80 5.80
CA HIS A 7 21.00 2.72 4.99
C HIS A 7 20.32 1.35 5.11
N GLN A 8 21.12 0.29 5.13
CA GLN A 8 20.56 -1.05 5.26
C GLN A 8 19.84 -1.26 6.60
N LYS A 9 20.31 -0.62 7.66
CA LYS A 9 19.63 -0.71 8.95
C LYS A 9 18.28 -0.02 8.95
N GLY A 10 18.10 1.04 8.14
CA GLY A 10 16.83 1.74 8.00
C GLY A 10 15.90 1.14 6.96
N GLU A 11 16.33 0.05 6.31
CA GLU A 11 15.60 -0.52 5.18
C GLU A 11 14.51 -1.52 5.57
N ASN A 12 14.39 -1.86 6.83
CA ASN A 12 13.36 -2.78 7.29
C ASN A 12 12.25 -2.00 7.97
N MET A 13 11.03 -2.22 7.50
CA MET A 13 9.85 -1.69 8.14
C MET A 13 9.16 -2.78 8.94
N LYS A 14 8.63 -2.39 10.07
CA LYS A 14 7.66 -3.23 10.77
C LYS A 14 6.38 -3.25 9.95
N ILE A 15 5.86 -4.42 9.68
CA ILE A 15 4.56 -4.59 9.04
C ILE A 15 3.60 -5.17 10.06
N ASP A 16 2.59 -4.38 10.39
CA ASP A 16 1.56 -4.78 11.35
C ASP A 16 0.39 -5.41 10.59
N ARG A 17 -0.01 -6.60 10.99
CA ARG A 17 -1.08 -7.36 10.35
C ARG A 17 -2.31 -7.52 11.25
N SER A 18 -2.41 -6.70 12.29
CA SER A 18 -3.57 -6.79 13.19
C SER A 18 -4.89 -6.40 12.54
N TYR A 19 -4.83 -5.63 11.45
CA TYR A 19 -6.00 -5.25 10.67
C TYR A 19 -6.12 -6.02 9.35
N LEU A 20 -5.33 -7.08 9.16
CA LEU A 20 -5.41 -7.91 7.98
C LEU A 20 -6.75 -8.61 7.91
N GLY A 21 -7.43 -8.48 6.78
CA GLY A 21 -8.74 -9.09 6.59
C GLY A 21 -9.17 -9.06 5.15
N ASN A 22 -10.41 -9.47 4.91
CA ASN A 22 -10.97 -9.58 3.57
C ASN A 22 -12.00 -8.48 3.25
N GLN A 23 -12.14 -7.50 4.12
CA GLN A 23 -13.13 -6.44 3.93
C GLN A 23 -12.85 -5.63 2.66
N ASN A 24 -13.88 -5.37 1.89
CA ASN A 24 -13.81 -4.62 0.65
C ASN A 24 -12.86 -5.22 -0.39
N THR A 25 -12.66 -6.52 -0.34
CA THR A 25 -11.82 -7.22 -1.30
C THR A 25 -12.64 -8.28 -2.04
N TYR A 26 -12.08 -8.82 -3.11
CA TYR A 26 -12.72 -9.91 -3.83
C TYR A 26 -11.76 -11.08 -4.00
N ALA A 27 -12.32 -12.23 -4.43
CA ALA A 27 -11.66 -13.53 -4.26
C ALA A 27 -10.43 -13.78 -5.13
N GLU A 28 -10.17 -12.95 -6.12
CA GLU A 28 -9.08 -13.20 -7.06
C GLU A 28 -8.05 -12.10 -7.06
N ASN A 29 -6.78 -12.49 -7.03
CA ASN A 29 -5.68 -11.61 -7.39
C ASN A 29 -4.47 -12.47 -7.76
N ASN A 30 -3.85 -12.13 -8.88
CA ASN A 30 -2.58 -12.73 -9.30
C ASN A 30 -1.57 -11.61 -9.53
N PRO A 31 -0.93 -11.11 -8.47
CA PRO A 31 -0.13 -9.90 -8.56
C PRO A 31 1.04 -10.00 -9.52
N LYS A 32 1.11 -9.05 -10.44
CA LYS A 32 2.21 -8.89 -11.40
C LYS A 32 2.94 -7.57 -11.21
N CYS A 33 2.34 -6.63 -10.50
CA CYS A 33 2.95 -5.33 -10.24
C CYS A 33 2.48 -4.79 -8.89
N ILE A 34 3.17 -3.76 -8.44
CA ILE A 34 2.81 -3.00 -7.25
C ILE A 34 2.47 -1.59 -7.72
N VAL A 35 1.32 -1.10 -7.31
CA VAL A 35 0.87 0.26 -7.65
C VAL A 35 0.86 1.09 -6.38
N VAL A 36 1.58 2.20 -6.42
CA VAL A 36 1.68 3.12 -5.29
C VAL A 36 0.78 4.33 -5.55
N HIS A 37 -0.07 4.60 -4.60
CA HIS A 37 -0.95 5.76 -4.59
C HIS A 37 -0.65 6.62 -3.36
N ASN A 38 -1.15 7.84 -3.35
CA ASN A 38 -1.33 8.55 -2.09
C ASN A 38 -2.83 8.59 -1.76
N THR A 39 -3.14 8.72 -0.48
CA THR A 39 -4.53 8.64 -0.02
C THR A 39 -5.37 9.87 -0.39
N ASP A 40 -4.73 10.96 -0.80
CA ASP A 40 -5.39 12.25 -1.04
C ASP A 40 -6.26 12.69 0.16
N ASN A 41 -5.92 12.23 1.34
CA ASN A 41 -6.64 12.54 2.58
C ASN A 41 -5.72 13.30 3.52
N PHE A 42 -5.88 14.62 3.52
CA PHE A 42 -5.01 15.54 4.28
C PHE A 42 -5.56 15.86 5.67
N ALA A 43 -6.57 15.14 6.12
CA ALA A 43 -7.15 15.36 7.43
C ALA A 43 -6.15 14.99 8.54
N ALA A 44 -6.24 15.70 9.66
CA ALA A 44 -5.44 15.38 10.83
C ALA A 44 -5.78 13.96 11.31
N GLY A 45 -4.76 13.16 11.60
CA GLY A 45 -4.95 11.79 12.08
C GLY A 45 -5.27 10.76 11.00
N ALA A 46 -5.35 11.15 9.73
CA ALA A 46 -5.61 10.23 8.61
C ALA A 46 -4.33 9.48 8.22
N ASP A 47 -3.78 8.74 9.16
CA ASP A 47 -2.52 8.01 9.02
C ASP A 47 -2.74 6.55 8.57
N ALA A 48 -1.67 5.79 8.48
CA ALA A 48 -1.72 4.43 7.98
C ALA A 48 -2.58 3.52 8.88
N ARG A 49 -2.45 3.65 10.18
CA ARG A 49 -3.23 2.85 11.11
C ARG A 49 -4.72 3.16 11.00
N ALA A 50 -5.06 4.44 10.89
CA ALA A 50 -6.45 4.87 10.78
C ALA A 50 -7.09 4.33 9.49
N HIS A 51 -6.37 4.35 8.37
CA HIS A 51 -6.86 3.80 7.12
C HIS A 51 -7.01 2.28 7.17
N ALA A 52 -6.01 1.58 7.68
CA ALA A 52 -6.07 0.12 7.79
C ALA A 52 -7.23 -0.31 8.67
N ARG A 53 -7.43 0.37 9.79
CA ARG A 53 -8.56 0.11 10.69
C ARG A 53 -9.90 0.39 10.02
N ALA A 54 -10.01 1.50 9.31
CA ALA A 54 -11.25 1.85 8.61
C ALA A 54 -11.61 0.79 7.56
N GLN A 55 -10.63 0.30 6.80
CA GLN A 55 -10.86 -0.79 5.85
C GLN A 55 -11.28 -2.07 6.57
N HIS A 56 -10.57 -2.44 7.62
CA HIS A 56 -10.89 -3.63 8.42
C HIS A 56 -12.32 -3.58 8.98
N ASP A 57 -12.74 -2.41 9.42
CA ASP A 57 -14.06 -2.22 10.02
C ASP A 57 -15.18 -2.08 8.97
N GLY A 58 -14.84 -2.14 7.68
CA GLY A 58 -15.84 -2.07 6.61
C GLY A 58 -16.34 -0.67 6.31
N ASN A 59 -15.58 0.36 6.66
CA ASN A 59 -16.02 1.76 6.51
C ASN A 59 -15.74 2.34 5.12
N PHE A 60 -15.04 1.60 4.24
CA PHE A 60 -14.82 2.03 2.87
C PHE A 60 -15.81 1.34 1.93
N GLN A 61 -16.20 2.03 0.87
CA GLN A 61 -17.05 1.47 -0.18
C GLN A 61 -16.32 1.56 -1.52
N ASN A 62 -16.17 0.44 -2.20
CA ASN A 62 -15.57 0.35 -3.52
C ASN A 62 -14.15 0.92 -3.58
N ILE A 63 -13.45 0.89 -2.45
CA ILE A 63 -12.08 1.36 -2.34
C ILE A 63 -11.38 0.51 -1.29
N SER A 64 -10.21 0.01 -1.62
CA SER A 64 -9.40 -0.78 -0.68
C SER A 64 -7.97 -0.87 -1.19
N ALA A 65 -7.05 -1.15 -0.27
CA ALA A 65 -5.65 -1.35 -0.61
C ALA A 65 -5.09 -2.52 0.19
N HIS A 66 -3.97 -3.04 -0.27
CA HIS A 66 -3.28 -4.11 0.45
C HIS A 66 -2.46 -3.56 1.60
N TYR A 67 -1.89 -2.36 1.46
CA TYR A 67 -1.01 -1.77 2.45
C TYR A 67 -1.28 -0.29 2.60
N TYR A 68 -1.11 0.18 3.84
CA TYR A 68 -1.07 1.62 4.17
C TYR A 68 0.24 1.92 4.87
N VAL A 69 0.89 3.00 4.48
CA VAL A 69 2.19 3.43 4.99
C VAL A 69 2.18 4.95 5.19
N ASP A 70 2.88 5.42 6.20
CA ASP A 70 3.01 6.84 6.48
C ASP A 70 4.44 7.19 6.90
N ASP A 71 4.63 8.30 7.57
CA ASP A 71 5.94 8.75 8.04
C ASP A 71 6.36 8.11 9.37
N GLY A 72 5.60 7.17 9.89
CA GLY A 72 5.94 6.41 11.09
C GLY A 72 6.83 5.22 10.80
N ASP A 73 7.06 4.41 11.80
CA ASP A 73 7.94 3.25 11.70
C ASP A 73 7.23 1.95 11.31
N THR A 74 5.91 2.00 11.13
CA THR A 74 5.08 0.82 10.92
C THR A 74 4.19 1.00 9.70
N ALA A 75 4.24 0.03 8.78
CA ALA A 75 3.26 -0.10 7.72
C ALA A 75 2.18 -1.10 8.15
N TYR A 76 1.00 -1.00 7.58
CA TYR A 76 -0.12 -1.87 7.92
C TYR A 76 -0.57 -2.63 6.68
N GLN A 77 -0.61 -3.96 6.80
CA GLN A 77 -1.18 -4.79 5.74
C GLN A 77 -2.66 -5.02 6.06
N ALA A 78 -3.51 -4.59 5.15
CA ALA A 78 -4.96 -4.64 5.32
C ALA A 78 -5.62 -5.76 4.52
N ALA A 79 -4.94 -6.33 3.51
CA ALA A 79 -5.48 -7.43 2.71
C ALA A 79 -4.38 -8.40 2.30
N PRO A 80 -4.70 -9.70 2.20
CA PRO A 80 -3.76 -10.69 1.65
C PRO A 80 -3.46 -10.42 0.18
N HIS A 81 -2.28 -10.78 -0.29
CA HIS A 81 -1.89 -10.59 -1.68
C HIS A 81 -2.79 -11.35 -2.66
N SER A 82 -3.37 -12.46 -2.22
CA SER A 82 -4.26 -13.28 -3.04
C SER A 82 -5.66 -12.69 -3.22
N ARG A 83 -5.98 -11.63 -2.50
CA ARG A 83 -7.26 -10.93 -2.63
C ARG A 83 -7.10 -9.71 -3.52
N GLY A 84 -8.08 -9.43 -4.35
CA GLY A 84 -8.10 -8.22 -5.16
C GLY A 84 -8.63 -7.05 -4.35
N CYS A 85 -8.01 -5.89 -4.51
CA CYS A 85 -8.44 -4.66 -3.87
C CYS A 85 -8.90 -3.65 -4.92
N TRP A 86 -9.79 -2.76 -4.51
CA TRP A 86 -10.35 -1.71 -5.37
C TRP A 86 -9.48 -0.46 -5.27
N HIS A 87 -8.39 -0.38 -6.07
CA HIS A 87 -7.46 0.75 -5.95
C HIS A 87 -7.03 1.36 -7.29
N VAL A 88 -7.16 0.63 -8.40
CA VAL A 88 -6.74 1.14 -9.71
C VAL A 88 -7.93 1.67 -10.50
N GLY A 89 -9.13 1.43 -9.99
CA GLY A 89 -10.36 1.78 -10.67
C GLY A 89 -10.76 0.76 -11.72
N ILE A 90 -11.95 0.92 -12.21
CA ILE A 90 -12.45 0.22 -13.37
C ILE A 90 -12.53 1.19 -14.52
N ASN A 91 -12.65 0.65 -15.70
CA ASN A 91 -12.57 1.39 -16.94
C ASN A 91 -13.78 2.32 -17.12
N TYR A 92 -13.69 3.53 -16.65
CA TYR A 92 -14.77 4.52 -16.74
C TYR A 92 -14.91 5.08 -18.17
N GLY A 93 -15.23 4.21 -19.13
CA GLY A 93 -15.34 4.62 -20.53
C GLY A 93 -14.01 4.96 -21.17
N GLY A 94 -12.93 4.75 -20.53
CA GLY A 94 -11.57 4.96 -21.01
C GLY A 94 -10.72 3.73 -20.79
N LYS A 95 -9.44 3.89 -20.97
CA LYS A 95 -8.46 2.83 -20.75
C LYS A 95 -7.67 3.12 -19.50
N ASN A 96 -7.36 2.09 -18.73
CA ASN A 96 -6.38 2.23 -17.67
C ASN A 96 -5.05 2.69 -18.26
N LEU A 97 -4.29 3.43 -17.50
CA LEU A 97 -2.98 3.92 -17.93
C LEU A 97 -2.09 2.78 -18.41
N PHE A 98 -2.14 1.67 -17.70
CA PHE A 98 -1.47 0.43 -18.10
C PHE A 98 -2.56 -0.61 -18.34
N GLN A 99 -2.87 -0.87 -19.60
CA GLN A 99 -4.01 -1.72 -19.96
C GLN A 99 -3.91 -3.14 -19.43
N GLN A 100 -2.69 -3.65 -19.21
CA GLN A 100 -2.46 -5.00 -18.73
C GLN A 100 -2.55 -5.12 -17.20
N TYR A 101 -2.60 -4.01 -16.47
CA TYR A 101 -2.62 -4.04 -15.01
C TYR A 101 -3.89 -3.42 -14.46
N GLY A 102 -4.45 -4.10 -13.47
CA GLY A 102 -5.68 -3.66 -12.82
C GLY A 102 -5.80 -4.27 -11.43
N ASN A 103 -7.00 -4.21 -10.89
CA ASN A 103 -7.25 -4.69 -9.54
C ASN A 103 -7.01 -6.20 -9.36
N LYS A 104 -7.09 -6.98 -10.43
CA LYS A 104 -6.96 -8.44 -10.35
C LYS A 104 -5.53 -8.96 -10.50
N ASN A 105 -4.58 -8.09 -10.74
CA ASN A 105 -3.19 -8.50 -10.92
C ASN A 105 -2.19 -7.48 -10.39
N SER A 106 -2.56 -6.81 -9.29
CA SER A 106 -1.70 -5.82 -8.67
C SER A 106 -1.81 -5.88 -7.15
N ILE A 107 -0.81 -5.29 -6.51
CA ILE A 107 -0.83 -5.01 -5.08
C ILE A 107 -0.89 -3.50 -4.92
N GLY A 108 -1.88 -3.01 -4.19
CA GLY A 108 -2.06 -1.59 -3.93
C GLY A 108 -1.40 -1.16 -2.64
N VAL A 109 -0.59 -0.12 -2.73
CA VAL A 109 0.06 0.52 -1.58
C VAL A 109 -0.40 1.98 -1.54
N GLU A 110 -0.94 2.39 -0.41
CA GLU A 110 -1.37 3.76 -0.18
C GLU A 110 -0.42 4.46 0.77
N MET A 111 0.25 5.49 0.29
CA MET A 111 1.03 6.39 1.15
C MET A 111 0.10 7.45 1.73
N CYS A 112 0.04 7.52 3.04
CA CYS A 112 -0.81 8.48 3.73
C CYS A 112 -0.16 9.88 3.76
N VAL A 113 -0.99 10.89 3.62
CA VAL A 113 -0.57 12.29 3.49
C VAL A 113 -1.29 13.18 4.52
N GLN A 114 -1.52 12.64 5.72
CA GLN A 114 -2.22 13.32 6.79
C GLN A 114 -1.58 14.67 7.14
N ALA A 115 -2.38 15.57 7.69
CA ALA A 115 -1.88 16.90 8.07
C ALA A 115 -0.63 16.79 8.95
N GLY A 116 0.40 17.55 8.60
CA GLY A 116 1.64 17.59 9.35
C GLY A 116 2.63 16.46 9.10
N TYR A 117 2.36 15.59 8.14
CA TYR A 117 3.25 14.46 7.87
C TYR A 117 4.59 14.93 7.29
N ASN A 118 5.62 14.12 7.51
CA ASN A 118 6.94 14.31 6.93
C ASN A 118 6.98 13.57 5.59
N TYR A 119 6.92 14.32 4.49
CA TYR A 119 6.86 13.74 3.15
C TYR A 119 8.07 12.85 2.85
N GLU A 120 9.28 13.34 3.14
CA GLU A 120 10.50 12.59 2.83
C GLU A 120 10.52 11.26 3.57
N LYS A 121 10.11 11.26 4.83
CA LYS A 121 10.07 10.04 5.62
C LYS A 121 9.00 9.08 5.11
N ALA A 122 7.83 9.59 4.76
CA ALA A 122 6.75 8.76 4.19
C ALA A 122 7.18 8.16 2.85
N PHE A 123 7.86 8.93 2.02
CA PHE A 123 8.37 8.46 0.73
C PHE A 123 9.42 7.37 0.93
N GLU A 124 10.39 7.57 1.82
CA GLU A 124 11.40 6.56 2.14
C GLU A 124 10.76 5.27 2.66
N ASN A 125 9.82 5.40 3.58
CA ASN A 125 9.11 4.24 4.14
C ASN A 125 8.35 3.49 3.07
N THR A 126 7.72 4.21 2.15
CA THR A 126 7.00 3.59 1.03
C THR A 126 7.95 2.80 0.14
N ALA A 127 9.12 3.35 -0.17
CA ALA A 127 10.13 2.66 -0.95
C ALA A 127 10.62 1.38 -0.25
N VAL A 128 10.86 1.46 1.05
CA VAL A 128 11.27 0.30 1.85
C VAL A 128 10.18 -0.78 1.84
N LEU A 129 8.94 -0.37 2.02
CA LEU A 129 7.80 -1.29 2.00
C LEU A 129 7.66 -1.97 0.63
N VAL A 130 7.74 -1.21 -0.45
CA VAL A 130 7.64 -1.76 -1.81
C VAL A 130 8.74 -2.79 -2.04
N ARG A 131 9.96 -2.50 -1.60
CA ARG A 131 11.07 -3.46 -1.72
C ARG A 131 10.79 -4.75 -0.95
N GLU A 132 10.21 -4.63 0.23
CA GLU A 132 9.84 -5.80 1.03
C GLU A 132 8.77 -6.63 0.35
N ILE A 133 7.75 -5.98 -0.22
CA ILE A 133 6.71 -6.67 -0.98
C ILE A 133 7.29 -7.39 -2.19
N MET A 134 8.21 -6.75 -2.91
CA MET A 134 8.90 -7.38 -4.04
C MET A 134 9.64 -8.64 -3.59
N ARG A 135 10.30 -8.58 -2.45
CA ARG A 135 11.02 -9.73 -1.91
C ARG A 135 10.08 -10.88 -1.58
N GLU A 136 8.93 -10.59 -0.96
CA GLU A 136 7.95 -11.62 -0.60
C GLU A 136 7.26 -12.23 -1.81
N THR A 137 6.99 -11.44 -2.84
CA THR A 137 6.16 -11.85 -3.98
C THR A 137 6.96 -12.29 -5.18
N GLY A 138 8.22 -11.90 -5.28
CA GLY A 138 9.02 -12.13 -6.48
C GLY A 138 8.71 -11.18 -7.63
N ILE A 139 7.88 -10.17 -7.41
CA ILE A 139 7.59 -9.16 -8.44
C ILE A 139 8.87 -8.39 -8.74
N PRO A 140 9.31 -8.34 -10.01
CA PRO A 140 10.57 -7.68 -10.36
C PRO A 140 10.44 -6.16 -10.40
N LEU A 141 11.58 -5.50 -10.44
CA LEU A 141 11.62 -4.04 -10.45
C LEU A 141 11.08 -3.44 -11.75
N GLU A 142 11.15 -4.12 -12.84
CA GLU A 142 10.67 -3.56 -14.11
C GLU A 142 9.18 -3.74 -14.34
#